data_9992f9e6fc01245188db8c39bf4def5c
#
_entry.id   9992f9e6fc01245188db8c39bf4def5c
#
_cell.length_a   1.000
_cell.length_b   1.000
_cell.length_c   1.000
_cell.angle_alpha   90.00
_cell.angle_beta   90.00
_cell.angle_gamma   90.00
#
_symmetry.space_group_name_H-M   'P 1'
#
loop_
_entity.id
_entity.type
_entity.pdbx_description
1 polymer ?
#
loop_
_entity_poly.entity_id
_entity_poly.type
_entity_poly.pdbx_seq_one_letter_code
_entity_poly.pdbx_strand_id
1 'polypeptide(L)'
;MRLRMEFSDKEIKEWQKDRDSACISYDVEQFRKFYNKWFFKGMYFKPLSANDMVIEITMRKMVYNLKFASKEQKEEAKQWLLEHGCDTRIG
;
A
#
# COMPACT_ATOMS: atom_id res chain seq x y z
N MET A 1 11.36 -15.87 -1.02
CA MET A 1 10.13 -15.19 -1.42
C MET A 1 9.19 -16.19 -2.08
N ARG A 2 7.89 -16.03 -1.89
CA ARG A 2 6.87 -16.90 -2.49
C ARG A 2 6.31 -16.23 -3.75
N LEU A 3 6.06 -17.02 -4.79
CA LEU A 3 5.33 -16.55 -5.94
C LEU A 3 3.85 -16.35 -5.57
N ARG A 4 3.17 -15.41 -6.24
CA ARG A 4 1.78 -15.11 -5.94
C ARG A 4 0.87 -16.34 -6.03
N MET A 5 1.14 -17.24 -6.97
CA MET A 5 0.39 -18.47 -7.14
C MET A 5 0.55 -19.47 -5.98
N GLU A 6 1.56 -19.28 -5.12
CA GLU A 6 1.80 -20.13 -3.96
C GLU A 6 0.94 -19.74 -2.75
N PHE A 7 0.27 -18.60 -2.83
CA PHE A 7 -0.66 -18.16 -1.77
C PHE A 7 -2.03 -18.77 -2.02
N SER A 8 -2.67 -19.20 -0.94
CA SER A 8 -4.05 -19.70 -1.02
C SER A 8 -5.00 -18.53 -1.30
N ASP A 9 -6.20 -18.84 -1.79
CA ASP A 9 -7.25 -17.83 -2.01
C ASP A 9 -7.59 -17.12 -0.70
N LYS A 10 -7.57 -17.82 0.42
CA LYS A 10 -7.80 -17.26 1.74
C LYS A 10 -6.73 -16.23 2.10
N GLU A 11 -5.47 -16.55 1.84
CA GLU A 11 -4.35 -15.65 2.09
C GLU A 11 -4.43 -14.40 1.23
N ILE A 12 -4.78 -14.55 -0.05
CA ILE A 12 -4.93 -13.42 -0.96
C ILE A 12 -6.06 -12.50 -0.50
N LYS A 13 -7.19 -13.05 -0.08
CA LYS A 13 -8.32 -12.26 0.44
C LYS A 13 -7.93 -11.52 1.72
N GLU A 14 -7.21 -12.17 2.61
CA GLU A 14 -6.71 -11.55 3.84
C GLU A 14 -5.76 -10.40 3.52
N TRP A 15 -4.83 -10.60 2.58
CA TRP A 15 -3.92 -9.56 2.13
C TRP A 15 -4.66 -8.36 1.55
N GLN A 16 -5.65 -8.60 0.69
CA GLN A 16 -6.44 -7.52 0.09
C GLN A 16 -7.18 -6.71 1.16
N LYS A 17 -7.75 -7.39 2.13
CA LYS A 17 -8.46 -6.75 3.25
C LYS A 17 -7.50 -5.90 4.10
N ASP A 18 -6.35 -6.46 4.44
CA ASP A 18 -5.33 -5.75 5.22
C ASP A 18 -4.80 -4.54 4.46
N ARG A 19 -4.56 -4.70 3.16
CA ARG A 19 -4.10 -3.61 2.29
C ARG A 19 -5.10 -2.46 2.26
N ASP A 20 -6.36 -2.77 2.01
CA ASP A 20 -7.41 -1.76 1.90
C ASP A 20 -7.56 -1.00 3.21
N SER A 21 -7.56 -1.73 4.32
CA SER A 21 -7.67 -1.15 5.65
C SER A 21 -6.49 -0.22 5.97
N ALA A 22 -5.27 -0.67 5.69
CA ALA A 22 -4.07 0.11 5.95
C ALA A 22 -4.00 1.37 5.08
N CYS A 23 -4.36 1.26 3.81
CA CYS A 23 -4.34 2.40 2.88
C CYS A 23 -5.38 3.46 3.26
N ILE A 24 -6.57 3.04 3.61
CA ILE A 24 -7.68 3.95 3.96
C ILE A 24 -7.43 4.67 5.28
N SER A 25 -6.67 4.06 6.18
CA SER A 25 -6.36 4.68 7.48
C SER A 25 -5.54 5.97 7.35
N TYR A 26 -4.77 6.13 6.28
CA TYR A 26 -3.76 7.19 6.10
C TYR A 26 -2.74 7.26 7.25
N ASP A 27 -2.58 6.17 8.00
CA ASP A 27 -1.67 6.09 9.14
C ASP A 27 -0.41 5.33 8.72
N VAL A 28 0.72 6.03 8.74
CA VAL A 28 2.03 5.49 8.35
C VAL A 28 2.38 4.24 9.17
N GLU A 29 2.08 4.25 10.47
CA GLU A 29 2.40 3.10 11.34
C GLU A 29 1.54 1.88 11.01
N GLN A 30 0.26 2.07 10.70
CA GLN A 30 -0.60 0.97 10.29
C GLN A 30 -0.15 0.40 8.95
N PHE A 31 0.23 1.26 8.01
CA PHE A 31 0.75 0.82 6.73
C PHE A 31 2.05 0.05 6.91
N ARG A 32 2.96 0.53 7.78
CA ARG A 32 4.21 -0.14 8.09
C ARG A 32 3.98 -1.54 8.62
N LYS A 33 3.05 -1.69 9.58
CA LYS A 33 2.69 -3.01 10.16
C LYS A 33 2.12 -3.95 9.10
N PHE A 34 1.23 -3.45 8.27
CA PHE A 34 0.66 -4.22 7.15
C PHE A 34 1.76 -4.72 6.22
N TYR A 35 2.60 -3.81 5.75
CA TYR A 35 3.64 -4.15 4.78
C TYR A 35 4.63 -5.16 5.36
N ASN A 36 5.07 -4.96 6.59
CA ASN A 36 6.02 -5.86 7.25
C ASN A 36 5.43 -7.26 7.44
N LYS A 37 4.17 -7.34 7.86
CA LYS A 37 3.47 -8.63 7.99
C LYS A 37 3.53 -9.42 6.68
N TRP A 38 3.21 -8.78 5.58
CA TRP A 38 3.14 -9.46 4.28
C TRP A 38 4.50 -9.62 3.62
N PHE A 39 5.47 -8.75 3.93
CA PHE A 39 6.86 -8.97 3.55
C PHE A 39 7.40 -10.27 4.17
N PHE A 40 7.17 -10.48 5.47
CA PHE A 40 7.59 -11.70 6.14
C PHE A 40 6.86 -12.95 5.63
N LYS A 41 5.65 -12.79 5.14
CA LYS A 41 4.91 -13.89 4.51
C LYS A 41 5.36 -14.16 3.06
N GLY A 42 6.19 -13.29 2.50
CA GLY A 42 6.75 -13.46 1.17
C GLY A 42 5.98 -12.78 0.04
N MET A 43 5.05 -11.88 0.35
CA MET A 43 4.27 -11.17 -0.67
C MET A 43 5.08 -10.08 -1.38
N TYR A 44 6.04 -9.47 -0.68
CA TYR A 44 6.83 -8.36 -1.21
C TYR A 44 8.29 -8.73 -1.35
N PHE A 45 8.94 -8.21 -2.38
CA PHE A 45 10.36 -8.47 -2.68
C PHE A 45 11.32 -7.70 -1.78
N LYS A 46 10.95 -6.48 -1.39
CA LYS A 46 11.84 -5.58 -0.67
C LYS A 46 11.19 -5.15 0.63
N PRO A 47 11.98 -4.98 1.69
CA PRO A 47 11.45 -4.38 2.91
C PRO A 47 11.07 -2.93 2.65
N LEU A 48 10.13 -2.44 3.44
CA LEU A 48 9.74 -1.05 3.37
C LEU A 48 10.86 -0.17 3.93
N SER A 49 11.05 1.00 3.32
CA SER A 49 12.01 1.97 3.83
C SER A 49 11.68 2.39 5.26
N ALA A 50 12.70 2.72 6.05
CA ALA A 50 12.49 3.29 7.37
C ALA A 50 12.09 4.78 7.30
N ASN A 51 12.21 5.40 6.14
CA ASN A 51 11.87 6.81 5.95
C ASN A 51 10.36 6.98 5.85
N ASP A 52 9.75 7.72 6.77
CA ASP A 52 8.31 7.92 6.83
C ASP A 52 7.75 8.59 5.57
N MET A 53 8.50 9.48 4.95
CA MET A 53 8.07 10.13 3.71
C MET A 53 7.96 9.12 2.57
N VAL A 54 8.90 8.20 2.44
CA VAL A 54 8.86 7.15 1.42
C VAL A 54 7.67 6.23 1.66
N ILE A 55 7.40 5.89 2.92
CA ILE A 55 6.24 5.07 3.29
C ILE A 55 4.94 5.78 2.91
N GLU A 56 4.84 7.06 3.21
CA GLU A 56 3.65 7.85 2.90
C GLU A 56 3.42 7.97 1.40
N ILE A 57 4.48 8.20 0.63
CA ILE A 57 4.40 8.22 -0.83
C ILE A 57 3.87 6.89 -1.36
N THR A 58 4.41 5.79 -0.87
CA THR A 58 3.97 4.44 -1.28
C THR A 58 2.50 4.23 -0.96
N MET A 59 2.09 4.57 0.25
CA MET A 59 0.70 4.46 0.70
C MET A 59 -0.25 5.29 -0.17
N ARG A 60 0.11 6.54 -0.47
CA ARG A 60 -0.71 7.42 -1.30
C ARG A 60 -0.85 6.91 -2.73
N LYS A 61 0.23 6.37 -3.31
CA LYS A 61 0.18 5.75 -4.63
C LYS A 61 -0.74 4.54 -4.63
N MET A 62 -0.71 3.73 -3.59
CA MET A 62 -1.60 2.57 -3.46
C MET A 62 -3.06 3.02 -3.36
N VAL A 63 -3.36 4.03 -2.55
CA VAL A 63 -4.73 4.57 -2.43
C VAL A 63 -5.26 5.04 -3.78
N TYR A 64 -4.46 5.77 -4.53
CA TYR A 64 -4.87 6.26 -5.85
C TYR A 64 -5.23 5.12 -6.80
N ASN A 65 -4.57 3.98 -6.67
CA ASN A 65 -4.76 2.83 -7.56
C ASN A 65 -5.74 1.78 -7.02
N LEU A 66 -6.35 1.99 -5.85
CA LEU A 66 -7.34 1.06 -5.29
C LEU A 66 -8.68 1.22 -5.97
N LYS A 67 -9.27 0.09 -6.40
CA LYS A 67 -10.61 0.09 -7.02
C LYS A 67 -11.69 0.58 -6.07
N PHE A 68 -11.53 0.29 -4.79
CA PHE A 68 -12.54 0.55 -3.77
C PHE A 68 -12.38 1.88 -3.06
N ALA A 69 -11.29 2.61 -3.31
CA ALA A 69 -11.13 3.94 -2.76
C ALA A 69 -12.15 4.88 -3.41
N SER A 70 -12.71 5.79 -2.61
CA SER A 70 -13.65 6.77 -3.13
C SER A 70 -12.95 7.73 -4.09
N LYS A 71 -13.73 8.39 -4.94
CA LYS A 71 -13.22 9.40 -5.85
C LYS A 71 -12.50 10.51 -5.08
N GLU A 72 -13.05 10.91 -3.93
CA GLU A 72 -12.45 11.94 -3.08
C GLU A 72 -11.11 11.50 -2.52
N GLN A 73 -11.02 10.26 -2.05
CA GLN A 73 -9.75 9.71 -1.54
C GLN A 73 -8.69 9.63 -2.62
N LYS A 74 -9.07 9.24 -3.84
CA LYS A 74 -8.15 9.19 -4.98
C LYS A 74 -7.65 10.57 -5.37
N GLU A 75 -8.53 11.55 -5.41
CA GLU A 75 -8.18 12.94 -5.73
C GLU A 75 -7.24 13.53 -4.66
N GLU A 76 -7.54 13.27 -3.40
CA GLU A 76 -6.69 13.71 -2.29
C GLU A 76 -5.30 13.09 -2.38
N ALA A 77 -5.22 11.79 -2.64
CA ALA A 77 -3.94 11.10 -2.79
C ALA A 77 -3.15 11.66 -3.98
N LYS A 78 -3.81 11.87 -5.12
CA LYS A 78 -3.20 12.46 -6.30
C LYS A 78 -2.66 13.86 -6.02
N GLN A 79 -3.46 14.70 -5.39
CA GLN A 79 -3.09 16.07 -5.05
C GLN A 79 -1.86 16.08 -4.13
N TRP A 80 -1.89 15.25 -3.10
CA TRP A 80 -0.77 15.12 -2.17
C TRP A 80 0.52 14.72 -2.90
N LEU A 81 0.43 13.73 -3.80
CA LEU A 81 1.58 13.25 -4.56
C LEU A 81 2.15 14.35 -5.46
N LEU A 82 1.30 15.07 -6.17
CA LEU A 82 1.73 16.16 -7.04
C LEU A 82 2.39 17.28 -6.26
N GLU A 83 1.87 17.63 -5.10
CA GLU A 83 2.46 18.66 -4.22
C GLU A 83 3.83 18.26 -3.71
N HIS A 84 4.12 16.97 -3.63
CA HIS A 84 5.43 16.46 -3.20
C HIS A 84 6.34 16.06 -4.36
N GLY A 85 5.99 16.48 -5.58
CA GLY A 85 6.80 16.21 -6.76
C GLY A 85 6.81 14.75 -7.21
N CYS A 86 5.78 13.99 -6.85
CA CYS A 86 5.66 12.57 -7.18
C CYS A 86 4.60 12.35 -8.25
N ASP A 87 4.75 11.29 -9.04
CA ASP A 87 3.69 10.85 -9.94
C ASP A 87 2.76 9.86 -9.21
N THR A 88 1.73 9.38 -9.93
CA THR A 88 0.75 8.46 -9.37
C THR A 88 1.04 7.00 -9.69
N ARG A 89 2.12 6.70 -10.36
CA ARG A 89 2.46 5.34 -10.77
C ARG A 89 3.07 4.54 -9.63
N ILE A 90 2.69 3.28 -9.56
CA ILE A 90 3.30 2.30 -8.67
C ILE A 90 4.44 1.63 -9.43
N GLY A 91 5.61 1.65 -8.85
CA GLY A 91 6.70 0.96 -9.52
C GLY A 91 8.05 1.49 -9.21
#